data_44e24b709d192e9df26f3d8b45cb6b27
#
_entry.id   44e24b709d192e9df26f3d8b45cb6b27
#
_cell.length_a   1.000
_cell.length_b   1.000
_cell.length_c   1.000
_cell.angle_alpha   90.00
_cell.angle_beta   90.00
_cell.angle_gamma   90.00
#
_symmetry.space_group_name_H-M   'P 1'
#
loop_
_entity.id
_entity.type
_entity.pdbx_description
1 polymer ?
#
loop_
_entity_poly.entity_id
_entity_poly.type
_entity_poly.pdbx_seq_one_letter_code
_entity_poly.pdbx_strand_id
1 'polypeptide(L)'
;MLFRSNGKYIAPQQIETILGGDVFIEQVAVIGNNRNYVTAIIAPNIEAIKGYAEQNGIKYEYVDELMDNPQICKMMEERIANLQKDMAPYEKIKKFRMIKRGFTIESGELTSTLKLRRAVILQNYAAMIEEMYNPVKGPLGGYAE
;
A
#
# COMPACT_ATOMS: atom_id res chain seq x y z
N MET A 1 -7.15 -13.09 -12.11
CA MET A 1 -6.25 -13.92 -11.31
C MET A 1 -6.63 -13.88 -9.86
N LEU A 2 -6.62 -15.03 -9.22
CA LEU A 2 -6.93 -15.13 -7.79
C LEU A 2 -5.69 -15.57 -7.05
N PHE A 3 -5.58 -15.19 -5.78
CA PHE A 3 -4.58 -15.80 -4.92
C PHE A 3 -5.26 -16.27 -3.63
N ARG A 4 -4.54 -17.01 -2.81
CA ARG A 4 -5.09 -17.58 -1.60
C ARG A 4 -4.44 -16.94 -0.39
N SER A 5 -5.25 -16.35 0.50
CA SER A 5 -4.76 -15.76 1.72
C SER A 5 -5.57 -16.34 2.88
N ASN A 6 -4.87 -16.90 3.85
CA ASN A 6 -5.49 -17.54 5.01
C ASN A 6 -6.55 -18.56 4.60
N GLY A 7 -6.26 -19.31 3.55
CA GLY A 7 -7.17 -20.36 3.06
C GLY A 7 -8.35 -19.85 2.25
N LYS A 8 -8.46 -18.55 2.02
CA LYS A 8 -9.55 -17.96 1.25
C LYS A 8 -9.06 -17.47 -0.09
N TYR A 9 -9.88 -17.58 -1.12
CA TYR A 9 -9.54 -17.03 -2.42
C TYR A 9 -9.80 -15.54 -2.46
N ILE A 10 -8.85 -14.79 -2.96
CA ILE A 10 -8.88 -13.33 -3.03
C ILE A 10 -8.66 -12.90 -4.47
N ALA A 11 -9.43 -11.91 -4.92
CA ALA A 11 -9.24 -11.30 -6.24
C ALA A 11 -8.51 -9.97 -6.03
N PRO A 12 -7.17 -9.95 -6.10
CA PRO A 12 -6.42 -8.73 -5.79
C PRO A 12 -6.76 -7.57 -6.70
N GLN A 13 -7.10 -7.84 -7.94
CA GLN A 13 -7.44 -6.77 -8.89
C GLN A 13 -8.69 -6.02 -8.49
N GLN A 14 -9.66 -6.71 -7.89
CA GLN A 14 -10.88 -6.05 -7.41
C GLN A 14 -10.57 -5.10 -6.26
N ILE A 15 -9.72 -5.53 -5.35
CA ILE A 15 -9.31 -4.70 -4.21
C ILE A 15 -8.52 -3.49 -4.73
N GLU A 16 -7.62 -3.73 -5.67
CA GLU A 16 -6.83 -2.65 -6.26
C GLU A 16 -7.71 -1.61 -6.95
N THR A 17 -8.77 -2.05 -7.60
CA THR A 17 -9.70 -1.13 -8.24
C THR A 17 -10.43 -0.27 -7.21
N ILE A 18 -10.86 -0.89 -6.12
CA ILE A 18 -11.54 -0.16 -5.05
C ILE A 18 -10.64 0.88 -4.43
N LEU A 19 -9.41 0.51 -4.09
CA LEU A 19 -8.48 1.43 -3.44
C LEU A 19 -7.95 2.48 -4.41
N GLY A 20 -7.74 2.09 -5.66
CA GLY A 20 -7.18 3.00 -6.66
C GLY A 20 -8.11 4.11 -7.10
N GLY A 21 -9.37 4.08 -6.66
CA GLY A 21 -10.30 5.15 -6.94
C GLY A 21 -10.15 6.37 -6.04
N ASP A 22 -9.31 6.28 -5.02
CA ASP A 22 -9.14 7.36 -4.07
C ASP A 22 -8.18 8.44 -4.60
N VAL A 23 -8.45 9.69 -4.26
CA VAL A 23 -7.68 10.83 -4.76
C VAL A 23 -6.23 10.77 -4.27
N PHE A 24 -5.98 10.16 -3.12
CA PHE A 24 -4.64 10.08 -2.56
C PHE A 24 -3.85 8.85 -3.02
N ILE A 25 -4.49 7.92 -3.74
CA ILE A 25 -3.84 6.68 -4.15
C ILE A 25 -3.66 6.67 -5.66
N GLU A 26 -2.40 6.73 -6.09
CA GLU A 26 -2.08 6.71 -7.52
C GLU A 26 -2.02 5.28 -8.06
N GLN A 27 -1.33 4.42 -7.34
CA GLN A 27 -1.19 3.01 -7.72
C GLN A 27 -1.19 2.18 -6.46
N VAL A 28 -1.66 0.94 -6.56
CA VAL A 28 -1.66 0.04 -5.42
C VAL A 28 -1.42 -1.37 -5.91
N ALA A 29 -0.61 -2.11 -5.17
CA ALA A 29 -0.36 -3.53 -5.42
C ALA A 29 -0.78 -4.29 -4.17
N VAL A 30 -1.76 -5.16 -4.31
CA VAL A 30 -2.28 -5.97 -3.21
C VAL A 30 -1.45 -7.24 -3.09
N ILE A 31 -0.98 -7.53 -1.90
CA ILE A 31 -0.09 -8.66 -1.59
C ILE A 31 -0.82 -9.59 -0.62
N GLY A 32 -0.60 -10.86 -0.74
CA GLY A 32 -1.22 -11.78 0.22
C GLY A 32 -1.20 -13.24 -0.16
N ASN A 33 -0.68 -13.57 -1.33
CA ASN A 33 -0.69 -14.96 -1.77
C ASN A 33 0.14 -15.82 -0.83
N ASN A 34 -0.48 -16.87 -0.30
CA ASN A 34 0.15 -17.77 0.67
C ASN A 34 0.53 -17.08 1.97
N ARG A 35 -0.17 -16.02 2.31
CA ARG A 35 0.04 -15.27 3.56
C ARG A 35 -1.18 -15.38 4.46
N ASN A 36 -1.04 -14.97 5.71
CA ASN A 36 -2.12 -15.04 6.69
C ASN A 36 -3.15 -13.94 6.53
N TYR A 37 -2.78 -12.85 5.89
CA TYR A 37 -3.69 -11.73 5.68
C TYR A 37 -3.22 -10.92 4.47
N VAL A 38 -4.06 -9.98 4.04
CA VAL A 38 -3.79 -9.18 2.86
C VAL A 38 -3.12 -7.86 3.25
N THR A 39 -2.13 -7.44 2.49
CA THR A 39 -1.46 -6.15 2.67
C THR A 39 -1.41 -5.44 1.32
N ALA A 40 -0.90 -4.21 1.33
CA ALA A 40 -0.77 -3.44 0.10
C ALA A 40 0.46 -2.55 0.10
N ILE A 41 1.03 -2.39 -1.08
CA ILE A 41 2.05 -1.37 -1.32
C ILE A 41 1.36 -0.28 -2.13
N ILE A 42 1.42 0.95 -1.63
CA ILE A 42 0.69 2.06 -2.20
C ILE A 42 1.68 3.12 -2.70
N ALA A 43 1.51 3.51 -3.97
CA ALA A 43 2.19 4.67 -4.50
C ALA A 43 1.18 5.82 -4.41
N PRO A 44 1.35 6.74 -3.46
CA PRO A 44 0.36 7.80 -3.29
C PRO A 44 0.47 8.85 -4.38
N ASN A 45 -0.60 9.61 -4.54
CA ASN A 45 -0.59 10.78 -5.40
C ASN A 45 0.21 11.85 -4.64
N ILE A 46 1.44 12.07 -5.06
CA ILE A 46 2.38 12.94 -4.34
C ILE A 46 1.85 14.36 -4.23
N GLU A 47 1.25 14.89 -5.28
CA GLU A 47 0.72 16.25 -5.23
C GLU A 47 -0.42 16.37 -4.23
N ALA A 48 -1.28 15.37 -4.14
CA ALA A 48 -2.35 15.37 -3.16
C ALA A 48 -1.79 15.29 -1.73
N ILE A 49 -0.76 14.49 -1.53
CA ILE A 49 -0.11 14.37 -0.22
C ILE A 49 0.54 15.69 0.20
N LYS A 50 1.22 16.36 -0.74
CA LYS A 50 1.83 17.65 -0.46
C LYS A 50 0.78 18.69 -0.09
N GLY A 51 -0.34 18.68 -0.81
CA GLY A 51 -1.46 19.59 -0.49
C GLY A 51 -2.03 19.35 0.90
N TYR A 52 -2.19 18.09 1.25
CA TYR A 52 -2.68 17.73 2.58
C TYR A 52 -1.71 18.19 3.67
N ALA A 53 -0.41 17.97 3.43
CA ALA A 53 0.62 18.42 4.39
C ALA A 53 0.55 19.92 4.58
N GLU A 54 0.43 20.67 3.51
CA GLU A 54 0.36 22.12 3.57
C GLU A 54 -0.86 22.58 4.34
N GLN A 55 -2.02 21.98 4.07
CA GLN A 55 -3.26 22.38 4.73
C GLN A 55 -3.26 22.04 6.22
N ASN A 56 -2.48 21.05 6.62
CA ASN A 56 -2.45 20.62 8.01
C ASN A 56 -1.20 21.03 8.76
N GLY A 57 -0.41 21.94 8.19
CA GLY A 57 0.76 22.47 8.85
C GLY A 57 1.86 21.47 9.07
N ILE A 58 1.89 20.39 8.27
CA ILE A 58 2.94 19.39 8.37
C ILE A 58 4.17 19.91 7.63
N LYS A 59 5.26 20.06 8.34
CA LYS A 59 6.51 20.56 7.76
C LYS A 59 7.41 19.41 7.38
N TYR A 60 8.09 19.55 6.26
CA TYR A 60 9.01 18.53 5.79
C TYR A 60 10.08 19.20 4.92
N GLU A 61 11.24 18.59 4.90
CA GLU A 61 12.33 19.06 4.05
C GLU A 61 12.32 18.30 2.73
N TYR A 62 12.09 17.00 2.79
CA TYR A 62 12.05 16.16 1.60
C TYR A 62 10.72 15.43 1.54
N VAL A 63 10.15 15.33 0.36
CA VAL A 63 8.86 14.67 0.15
C VAL A 63 8.87 13.24 0.69
N ASP A 64 10.02 12.57 0.61
CA ASP A 64 10.15 11.20 1.10
C ASP A 64 9.73 11.06 2.55
N GLU A 65 9.94 12.11 3.35
CA GLU A 65 9.58 12.08 4.76
C GLU A 65 8.08 11.92 4.97
N LEU A 66 7.29 12.36 4.00
CA LEU A 66 5.83 12.28 4.13
C LEU A 66 5.33 10.85 4.07
N MET A 67 6.09 9.94 3.45
CA MET A 67 5.68 8.54 3.35
C MET A 67 5.66 7.86 4.73
N ASP A 68 6.47 8.34 5.66
CA ASP A 68 6.52 7.79 7.01
C ASP A 68 5.94 8.74 8.06
N ASN A 69 5.38 9.86 7.65
CA ASN A 69 4.81 10.82 8.59
C ASN A 69 3.56 10.24 9.26
N PRO A 70 3.52 10.22 10.59
CA PRO A 70 2.39 9.59 11.30
C PRO A 70 1.02 10.18 10.96
N GLN A 71 0.92 11.48 10.75
CA GLN A 71 -0.34 12.10 10.39
C GLN A 71 -0.80 11.69 9.00
N ILE A 72 0.13 11.64 8.06
CA ILE A 72 -0.17 11.21 6.70
C ILE A 72 -0.58 9.74 6.70
N CYS A 73 0.17 8.89 7.42
CA CYS A 73 -0.15 7.48 7.50
C CYS A 73 -1.52 7.25 8.13
N LYS A 74 -1.85 8.00 9.17
CA LYS A 74 -3.15 7.88 9.82
C LYS A 74 -4.27 8.31 8.89
N MET A 75 -4.06 9.39 8.16
CA MET A 75 -5.05 9.86 7.19
C MET A 75 -5.31 8.78 6.14
N MET A 76 -4.23 8.20 5.60
CA MET A 76 -4.35 7.16 4.59
C MET A 76 -5.05 5.93 5.16
N GLU A 77 -4.71 5.56 6.40
CA GLU A 77 -5.32 4.43 7.07
C GLU A 77 -6.83 4.59 7.18
N GLU A 78 -7.27 5.79 7.56
CA GLU A 78 -8.69 6.08 7.69
C GLU A 78 -9.40 6.04 6.34
N ARG A 79 -8.75 6.55 5.30
CA ARG A 79 -9.35 6.52 3.96
C ARG A 79 -9.49 5.09 3.47
N ILE A 80 -8.47 4.27 3.68
CA ILE A 80 -8.50 2.87 3.28
C ILE A 80 -9.59 2.13 4.05
N ALA A 81 -9.69 2.37 5.35
CA ALA A 81 -10.73 1.74 6.17
C ALA A 81 -12.13 2.06 5.62
N ASN A 82 -12.34 3.30 5.22
CA ASN A 82 -13.62 3.69 4.67
C ASN A 82 -13.88 3.05 3.29
N LEU A 83 -12.86 2.99 2.46
CA LEU A 83 -13.01 2.41 1.12
C LEU A 83 -13.34 0.93 1.17
N GLN A 84 -12.84 0.22 2.17
CA GLN A 84 -13.03 -1.23 2.24
C GLN A 84 -14.05 -1.65 3.29
N LYS A 85 -14.85 -0.72 3.78
CA LYS A 85 -15.78 -1.03 4.88
C LYS A 85 -16.81 -2.10 4.54
N ASP A 86 -17.19 -2.21 3.26
CA ASP A 86 -18.18 -3.19 2.84
C ASP A 86 -17.58 -4.48 2.31
N MET A 87 -16.27 -4.61 2.36
CA MET A 87 -15.59 -5.83 1.93
C MET A 87 -15.64 -6.89 3.02
N ALA A 88 -15.54 -8.15 2.63
CA ALA A 88 -15.45 -9.22 3.60
C ALA A 88 -14.20 -9.05 4.44
N PRO A 89 -14.23 -9.39 5.74
CA PRO A 89 -13.05 -9.20 6.59
C PRO A 89 -11.77 -9.83 6.06
N TYR A 90 -11.86 -11.00 5.43
CA TYR A 90 -10.66 -11.66 4.92
C TYR A 90 -10.10 -11.00 3.66
N GLU A 91 -10.87 -10.12 3.02
CA GLU A 91 -10.41 -9.38 1.84
C GLU A 91 -9.80 -8.03 2.20
N LYS A 92 -10.03 -7.53 3.40
CA LYS A 92 -9.54 -6.21 3.79
C LYS A 92 -8.05 -6.24 4.00
N ILE A 93 -7.35 -5.22 3.48
CA ILE A 93 -5.93 -5.13 3.77
C ILE A 93 -5.75 -4.76 5.24
N LYS A 94 -4.77 -5.38 5.88
CA LYS A 94 -4.52 -5.19 7.31
C LYS A 94 -3.36 -4.24 7.56
N LYS A 95 -2.43 -4.15 6.63
CA LYS A 95 -1.28 -3.28 6.72
C LYS A 95 -0.92 -2.77 5.34
N PHE A 96 -0.29 -1.60 5.29
CA PHE A 96 0.18 -1.06 4.02
C PHE A 96 1.46 -0.29 4.24
N ARG A 97 2.19 -0.07 3.16
CA ARG A 97 3.36 0.80 3.14
C ARG A 97 3.24 1.70 1.93
N MET A 98 3.66 2.94 2.09
CA MET A 98 3.67 3.88 0.98
C MET A 98 5.07 3.98 0.40
N ILE A 99 5.15 4.04 -0.93
CA ILE A 99 6.41 4.20 -1.62
C ILE A 99 6.42 5.54 -2.33
N LYS A 100 7.61 6.13 -2.45
CA LYS A 100 7.71 7.48 -3.02
C LYS A 100 7.73 7.49 -4.54
N ARG A 101 8.01 6.36 -5.16
CA ARG A 101 8.03 6.27 -6.61
C ARG A 101 7.05 5.24 -7.06
N GLY A 102 6.26 5.61 -8.09
CA GLY A 102 5.28 4.69 -8.62
C GLY A 102 5.91 3.52 -9.36
N PHE A 103 5.08 2.55 -9.67
CA PHE A 103 5.49 1.43 -10.51
C PHE A 103 5.59 1.93 -11.95
N THR A 104 6.59 1.46 -12.68
CA THR A 104 6.81 1.90 -14.06
C THR A 104 7.12 0.71 -14.96
N ILE A 105 7.04 0.96 -16.26
CA ILE A 105 7.43 -0.03 -17.26
C ILE A 105 8.94 -0.22 -17.19
N GLU A 106 9.68 0.86 -17.03
CA GLU A 106 11.15 0.82 -16.97
C GLU A 106 11.67 -0.02 -15.82
N SER A 107 10.99 0.01 -14.70
CA SER A 107 11.40 -0.79 -13.54
C SER A 107 11.04 -2.26 -13.69
N GLY A 108 10.27 -2.60 -14.72
CA GLY A 108 9.78 -3.94 -14.93
C GLY A 108 8.55 -4.28 -14.09
N GLU A 109 8.04 -3.31 -13.34
CA GLU A 109 6.90 -3.54 -12.45
C GLU A 109 5.56 -3.43 -13.15
N LEU A 110 5.54 -2.81 -14.33
CA LEU A 110 4.35 -2.73 -15.15
C LEU A 110 4.61 -3.33 -16.54
N THR A 111 3.58 -3.93 -17.12
CA THR A 111 3.65 -4.36 -18.52
C THR A 111 3.48 -3.14 -19.42
N SER A 112 3.67 -3.32 -20.73
CA SER A 112 3.47 -2.25 -21.70
C SER A 112 2.04 -1.70 -21.70
N THR A 113 1.08 -2.49 -21.21
CA THR A 113 -0.30 -2.03 -21.10
C THR A 113 -0.61 -1.56 -19.67
N LEU A 114 0.41 -1.29 -18.88
CA LEU A 114 0.32 -0.72 -17.54
C LEU A 114 -0.34 -1.64 -16.51
N LYS A 115 -0.25 -2.94 -16.72
CA LYS A 115 -0.72 -3.92 -15.75
C LYS A 115 0.41 -4.28 -14.80
N LEU A 116 0.07 -4.55 -13.55
CA LEU A 116 1.07 -4.89 -12.54
C LEU A 116 1.74 -6.22 -12.86
N ARG A 117 3.05 -6.23 -12.76
CA ARG A 117 3.82 -7.47 -12.81
C ARG A 117 4.14 -7.84 -11.37
N ARG A 118 3.22 -8.56 -10.78
CA ARG A 118 3.25 -8.82 -9.34
C ARG A 118 4.50 -9.55 -8.88
N ALA A 119 4.99 -10.49 -9.70
CA ALA A 119 6.22 -11.22 -9.34
C ALA A 119 7.42 -10.28 -9.21
N VAL A 120 7.51 -9.28 -10.09
CA VAL A 120 8.60 -8.32 -10.05
C VAL A 120 8.46 -7.41 -8.82
N ILE A 121 7.23 -6.97 -8.53
CA ILE A 121 6.98 -6.14 -7.37
C ILE A 121 7.34 -6.88 -6.08
N LEU A 122 6.96 -8.16 -5.99
CA LEU A 122 7.30 -8.98 -4.82
C LEU A 122 8.80 -9.07 -4.62
N GLN A 123 9.55 -9.15 -5.72
CA GLN A 123 10.99 -9.22 -5.65
C GLN A 123 11.61 -7.88 -5.26
N ASN A 124 11.15 -6.81 -5.91
CA ASN A 124 11.73 -5.48 -5.68
C ASN A 124 11.46 -4.95 -4.29
N TYR A 125 10.34 -5.34 -3.69
CA TYR A 125 9.94 -4.82 -2.38
C TYR A 125 9.92 -5.93 -1.32
N ALA A 126 10.71 -6.98 -1.54
CA ALA A 126 10.70 -8.15 -0.64
C ALA A 126 10.91 -7.79 0.82
N ALA A 127 11.88 -6.92 1.12
CA ALA A 127 12.18 -6.55 2.50
C ALA A 127 10.99 -5.81 3.13
N MET A 128 10.42 -4.87 2.40
CA MET A 128 9.26 -4.10 2.88
C MET A 128 8.07 -5.02 3.15
N ILE A 129 7.84 -5.97 2.26
CA ILE A 129 6.75 -6.93 2.40
C ILE A 129 6.95 -7.79 3.64
N GLU A 130 8.17 -8.30 3.84
CA GLU A 130 8.44 -9.11 5.02
C GLU A 130 8.25 -8.32 6.30
N GLU A 131 8.56 -7.04 6.31
CA GLU A 131 8.33 -6.21 7.48
C GLU A 131 6.83 -6.09 7.81
N MET A 132 5.98 -6.11 6.80
CA MET A 132 4.55 -6.04 7.05
C MET A 132 4.01 -7.33 7.67
N TYR A 133 4.65 -8.46 7.39
CA TYR A 133 4.19 -9.75 7.92
C TYR A 133 4.96 -10.18 9.17
N ASN A 134 6.18 -9.66 9.34
CA ASN A 134 7.01 -9.98 10.49
C ASN A 134 7.61 -8.70 11.04
N PRO A 135 6.80 -7.86 11.70
CA PRO A 135 7.29 -6.55 12.16
C PRO A 135 8.44 -6.72 13.14
N VAL A 136 9.47 -5.89 12.94
CA VAL A 136 10.58 -5.86 13.86
C VAL A 136 10.12 -5.18 15.15
N LYS A 137 10.41 -5.81 16.27
CA LYS A 137 10.07 -5.23 17.57
C LYS A 137 11.18 -4.31 18.03
N GLY A 138 10.81 -3.34 18.85
CA GLY A 138 11.77 -2.39 19.38
C GLY A 138 11.50 -1.00 18.89
N PRO A 139 12.46 -0.12 19.01
CA PRO A 139 12.23 1.29 18.71
C PRO A 139 11.75 1.55 17.29
N LEU A 140 12.12 0.69 16.38
CA LEU A 140 11.71 0.90 15.02
C LEU A 140 10.44 0.17 14.67
N GLY A 141 9.90 -0.57 15.58
CA GLY A 141 8.74 -1.36 15.32
C GLY A 141 7.47 -0.58 15.35
N GLY A 142 7.44 0.43 14.60
CA GLY A 142 6.32 1.32 14.61
C GLY A 142 5.04 0.75 14.11
N TYR A 143 5.07 -0.38 13.49
CA TYR A 143 3.91 -0.90 13.09
C TYR A 143 3.49 -2.02 13.80
N ALA A 144 3.68 -2.09 14.83
CA ALA A 144 3.34 -3.08 15.56
C ALA A 144 2.02 -3.45 15.45
N GLU A 145 1.55 -3.87 15.42
CA GLU A 145 0.51 -4.29 15.62
C GLU A 145 -0.41 -4.11 15.29
#